data_62cb75759cc90e2d9cd040b7671f8780
#
_entry.id   62cb75759cc90e2d9cd040b7671f8780
#
_cell.length_a   1.000
_cell.length_b   1.000
_cell.length_c   1.000
_cell.angle_alpha   90.00
_cell.angle_beta   90.00
_cell.angle_gamma   90.00
#
_symmetry.space_group_name_H-M   'P 1'
#
loop_
_entity.id
_entity.type
_entity.pdbx_description
1 polymer ?
#
loop_
_entity_poly.entity_id
_entity_poly.type
_entity_poly.pdbx_seq_one_letter_code
_entity_poly.pdbx_strand_id
1 'polypeptide(L)'
;MNEQIPEAITKALEFERSGAIFYLETAAKIKSRLARRLLHNLAMEEIQHLQDIEVVCQDIEDEKIPKELDKDTREIIEGTIKSLFKVKKDELSEDATDLDVLKVAMDVEEKGYKMYVEAGEASDNLSLKEFFNRLAEEEQDHMAALKNVYHYLSDPEDWLAQAESQL
;
A
#
# COMPACT_ATOMS: atom_id res chain seq x y z
N MET A 1 -22.49 -17.66 -5.34
CA MET A 1 -21.83 -17.30 -4.06
C MET A 1 -20.58 -16.53 -4.45
N ASN A 2 -20.40 -15.33 -3.93
CA ASN A 2 -19.30 -14.48 -4.38
C ASN A 2 -18.02 -14.85 -3.59
N GLU A 3 -17.29 -15.86 -4.08
CA GLU A 3 -15.99 -16.28 -3.51
C GLU A 3 -14.91 -15.19 -3.64
N GLN A 4 -15.19 -14.15 -4.43
CA GLN A 4 -14.25 -13.05 -4.71
C GLN A 4 -14.05 -12.11 -3.51
N ILE A 5 -15.04 -11.94 -2.62
CA ILE A 5 -14.94 -11.02 -1.50
C ILE A 5 -13.91 -11.47 -0.45
N PRO A 6 -13.95 -12.72 0.06
CA PRO A 6 -12.93 -13.20 0.99
C PRO A 6 -11.52 -13.17 0.40
N GLU A 7 -11.39 -13.40 -0.92
CA GLU A 7 -10.12 -13.32 -1.63
C GLU A 7 -9.57 -11.89 -1.65
N ALA A 8 -10.41 -10.90 -2.01
CA ALA A 8 -10.02 -9.49 -2.04
C ALA A 8 -9.59 -8.99 -0.65
N ILE A 9 -10.34 -9.35 0.40
CA ILE A 9 -10.01 -9.01 1.78
C ILE A 9 -8.70 -9.64 2.22
N THR A 10 -8.47 -10.92 1.91
CA THR A 10 -7.22 -11.61 2.25
C THR A 10 -6.02 -10.98 1.53
N LYS A 11 -6.18 -10.61 0.26
CA LYS A 11 -5.16 -9.87 -0.50
C LYS A 11 -4.85 -8.52 0.14
N ALA A 12 -5.88 -7.76 0.50
CA ALA A 12 -5.74 -6.47 1.16
C ALA A 12 -4.97 -6.61 2.49
N LEU A 13 -5.42 -7.47 3.39
CA LEU A 13 -4.76 -7.67 4.69
C LEU A 13 -3.27 -8.06 4.55
N GLU A 14 -2.93 -8.92 3.61
CA GLU A 14 -1.53 -9.32 3.41
C GLU A 14 -0.72 -8.23 2.73
N PHE A 15 -1.34 -7.44 1.82
CA PHE A 15 -0.69 -6.32 1.16
C PHE A 15 -0.31 -5.24 2.18
N GLU A 16 -1.26 -4.78 3.00
CA GLU A 16 -1.03 -3.78 4.04
C GLU A 16 0.02 -4.24 5.06
N ARG A 17 -0.08 -5.49 5.52
CA ARG A 17 0.91 -6.06 6.44
C ARG A 17 2.31 -6.07 5.86
N SER A 18 2.45 -6.49 4.61
CA SER A 18 3.73 -6.55 3.91
C SER A 18 4.25 -5.15 3.59
N GLY A 19 3.36 -4.19 3.28
CA GLY A 19 3.65 -2.77 3.09
C GLY A 19 4.23 -2.13 4.34
N ALA A 20 3.55 -2.29 5.47
CA ALA A 20 4.03 -1.77 6.76
C ALA A 20 5.44 -2.30 7.09
N ILE A 21 5.69 -3.59 6.93
CA ILE A 21 7.01 -4.20 7.17
C ILE A 21 8.04 -3.62 6.19
N PHE A 22 7.70 -3.53 4.90
CA PHE A 22 8.58 -2.96 3.87
C PHE A 22 9.00 -1.54 4.21
N TYR A 23 8.05 -0.66 4.59
CA TYR A 23 8.34 0.73 4.95
C TYR A 23 9.17 0.86 6.21
N LEU A 24 8.92 0.06 7.25
CA LEU A 24 9.74 0.06 8.46
C LEU A 24 11.19 -0.39 8.18
N GLU A 25 11.37 -1.46 7.41
CA GLU A 25 12.69 -1.99 7.07
C GLU A 25 13.50 -1.05 6.17
N THR A 26 12.84 -0.40 5.21
CA THR A 26 13.48 0.56 4.30
C THR A 26 13.77 1.90 5.00
N ALA A 27 12.89 2.37 5.88
CA ALA A 27 13.14 3.55 6.72
C ALA A 27 14.40 3.41 7.59
N ALA A 28 14.70 2.19 8.04
CA ALA A 28 15.92 1.93 8.82
C ALA A 28 17.22 2.12 8.02
N LYS A 29 17.15 2.01 6.69
CA LYS A 29 18.33 2.06 5.79
C LYS A 29 18.51 3.43 5.12
N ILE A 30 17.45 4.22 4.97
CA ILE A 30 17.46 5.48 4.25
C ILE A 30 18.23 6.57 5.02
N LYS A 31 19.01 7.41 4.34
CA LYS A 31 19.86 8.44 4.95
C LYS A 31 19.10 9.73 5.20
N SER A 32 18.25 10.15 4.27
CA SER A 32 17.43 11.36 4.40
C SER A 32 16.48 11.25 5.60
N ARG A 33 16.55 12.22 6.51
CA ARG A 33 15.64 12.30 7.66
C ARG A 33 14.19 12.54 7.22
N LEU A 34 14.01 13.32 6.14
CA LEU A 34 12.69 13.62 5.58
C LEU A 34 12.05 12.35 5.00
N ALA A 35 12.78 11.64 4.13
CA ALA A 35 12.28 10.40 3.53
C ALA A 35 12.07 9.31 4.59
N ARG A 36 12.95 9.20 5.59
CA ARG A 36 12.75 8.28 6.72
C ARG A 36 11.45 8.54 7.46
N ARG A 37 11.16 9.82 7.75
CA ARG A 37 9.93 10.21 8.43
C ARG A 37 8.69 9.89 7.59
N LEU A 38 8.76 10.15 6.28
CA LEU A 38 7.68 9.78 5.37
C LEU A 38 7.42 8.28 5.39
N LEU A 39 8.45 7.42 5.22
CA LEU A 39 8.29 5.97 5.24
C LEU A 39 7.74 5.45 6.59
N HIS A 40 8.13 6.06 7.72
CA HIS A 40 7.51 5.73 9.00
C HIS A 40 6.03 6.10 9.07
N ASN A 41 5.63 7.26 8.51
CA ASN A 41 4.23 7.67 8.47
C ASN A 41 3.43 6.69 7.60
N LEU A 42 3.92 6.36 6.40
CA LEU A 42 3.30 5.37 5.52
C LEU A 42 3.11 4.04 6.26
N ALA A 43 4.15 3.53 6.92
CA ALA A 43 4.02 2.30 7.71
C ALA A 43 2.92 2.35 8.77
N MET A 44 2.70 3.50 9.40
CA MET A 44 1.62 3.69 10.39
C MET A 44 0.24 3.76 9.72
N GLU A 45 0.16 4.33 8.53
CA GLU A 45 -1.07 4.38 7.74
C GLU A 45 -1.45 2.97 7.25
N GLU A 46 -0.50 2.16 6.78
CA GLU A 46 -0.74 0.74 6.45
C GLU A 46 -1.25 -0.08 7.65
N ILE A 47 -0.71 0.19 8.85
CA ILE A 47 -1.21 -0.45 10.08
C ILE A 47 -2.65 0.00 10.39
N GLN A 48 -3.00 1.25 10.11
CA GLN A 48 -4.38 1.73 10.26
C GLN A 48 -5.31 1.07 9.25
N HIS A 49 -4.88 0.92 7.98
CA HIS A 49 -5.64 0.20 6.96
C HIS A 49 -5.94 -1.24 7.37
N LEU A 50 -4.97 -1.96 7.98
CA LEU A 50 -5.23 -3.30 8.53
C LEU A 50 -6.40 -3.30 9.53
N GLN A 51 -6.44 -2.33 10.44
CA GLN A 51 -7.52 -2.21 11.42
C GLN A 51 -8.86 -1.88 10.76
N ASP A 52 -8.85 -0.97 9.79
CA ASP A 52 -10.05 -0.57 9.04
C ASP A 52 -10.63 -1.74 8.24
N ILE A 53 -9.78 -2.55 7.60
CA ILE A 53 -10.19 -3.77 6.89
C ILE A 53 -10.84 -4.76 7.87
N GLU A 54 -10.23 -4.97 9.04
CA GLU A 54 -10.78 -5.86 10.07
C GLU A 54 -12.15 -5.40 10.57
N VAL A 55 -12.34 -4.09 10.79
CA VAL A 55 -13.63 -3.51 11.21
C VAL A 55 -14.69 -3.71 10.14
N VAL A 56 -14.37 -3.37 8.88
CA VAL A 56 -15.32 -3.55 7.76
C VAL A 56 -15.71 -5.02 7.60
N CYS A 57 -14.78 -5.94 7.78
CA CYS A 57 -15.07 -7.38 7.76
C CYS A 57 -16.04 -7.83 8.87
N GLN A 58 -15.98 -7.18 10.05
CA GLN A 58 -16.90 -7.47 11.16
C GLN A 58 -18.30 -6.90 10.91
N ASP A 59 -18.37 -5.71 10.28
CA ASP A 59 -19.64 -5.01 10.02
C ASP A 59 -20.42 -5.61 8.84
N ILE A 60 -19.72 -6.33 7.92
CA ILE A 60 -20.37 -7.05 6.84
C ILE A 60 -20.94 -8.37 7.38
N GLU A 61 -21.96 -8.27 8.22
CA GLU A 61 -22.79 -9.40 8.68
C GLU A 61 -23.77 -9.87 7.58
N ASP A 62 -23.32 -10.02 6.34
CA ASP A 62 -24.13 -10.71 5.36
C ASP A 62 -23.87 -12.22 5.51
N GLU A 63 -24.88 -12.96 6.04
CA GLU A 63 -24.81 -14.42 6.27
C GLU A 63 -24.44 -15.23 5.00
N LYS A 64 -24.35 -14.56 3.86
CA LYS A 64 -24.05 -15.16 2.54
C LYS A 64 -22.59 -15.03 2.13
N ILE A 65 -21.77 -14.25 2.86
CA ILE A 65 -20.35 -14.13 2.55
C ILE A 65 -19.60 -15.21 3.33
N PRO A 66 -18.86 -16.11 2.65
CA PRO A 66 -18.01 -17.06 3.36
C PRO A 66 -17.02 -16.31 4.24
N LYS A 67 -17.05 -16.54 5.55
CA LYS A 67 -16.19 -15.84 6.51
C LYS A 67 -14.71 -16.20 6.39
N GLU A 68 -14.39 -17.29 5.70
CA GLU A 68 -13.00 -17.76 5.56
C GLU A 68 -12.78 -18.41 4.20
N LEU A 69 -11.62 -18.13 3.62
CA LEU A 69 -11.07 -18.91 2.51
C LEU A 69 -10.59 -20.28 3.03
N ASP A 70 -10.62 -21.28 2.15
CA ASP A 70 -9.90 -22.50 2.43
C ASP A 70 -8.40 -22.23 2.62
N LYS A 71 -7.75 -23.10 3.40
CA LYS A 71 -6.36 -22.90 3.79
C LYS A 71 -5.40 -22.80 2.61
N ASP A 72 -5.59 -23.62 1.59
CA ASP A 72 -4.68 -23.69 0.44
C ASP A 72 -4.77 -22.41 -0.40
N THR A 73 -5.98 -21.90 -0.64
CA THR A 73 -6.20 -20.63 -1.34
C THR A 73 -5.59 -19.46 -0.58
N ARG A 74 -5.76 -19.42 0.75
CA ARG A 74 -5.15 -18.39 1.61
C ARG A 74 -3.63 -18.42 1.52
N GLU A 75 -3.00 -19.58 1.67
CA GLU A 75 -1.54 -19.73 1.61
C GLU A 75 -0.97 -19.31 0.24
N ILE A 76 -1.69 -19.58 -0.86
CA ILE A 76 -1.31 -19.14 -2.20
C ILE A 76 -1.33 -17.61 -2.30
N ILE A 77 -2.38 -16.95 -1.82
CA ILE A 77 -2.53 -15.49 -1.86
C ILE A 77 -1.43 -14.84 -1.04
N GLU A 78 -1.27 -15.26 0.22
CA GLU A 78 -0.23 -14.74 1.11
C GLU A 78 1.17 -14.94 0.53
N GLY A 79 1.46 -16.11 -0.02
CA GLY A 79 2.73 -16.41 -0.67
C GLY A 79 3.00 -15.52 -1.88
N THR A 80 1.97 -15.23 -2.68
CA THR A 80 2.07 -14.35 -3.85
C THR A 80 2.40 -12.92 -3.44
N ILE A 81 1.69 -12.36 -2.46
CA ILE A 81 1.93 -11.00 -1.96
C ILE A 81 3.32 -10.89 -1.31
N LYS A 82 3.68 -11.82 -0.42
CA LYS A 82 5.02 -11.85 0.19
C LYS A 82 6.14 -11.92 -0.85
N SER A 83 5.93 -12.69 -1.93
CA SER A 83 6.90 -12.78 -3.02
C SER A 83 7.06 -11.46 -3.75
N LEU A 84 5.97 -10.71 -3.97
CA LEU A 84 5.99 -9.37 -4.57
C LEU A 84 6.88 -8.42 -3.75
N PHE A 85 6.65 -8.33 -2.44
CA PHE A 85 7.44 -7.45 -1.58
C PHE A 85 8.90 -7.92 -1.44
N LYS A 86 9.15 -9.22 -1.47
CA LYS A 86 10.51 -9.76 -1.51
C LYS A 86 11.23 -9.30 -2.78
N VAL A 87 10.60 -9.44 -3.96
CA VAL A 87 11.18 -8.96 -5.23
C VAL A 87 11.47 -7.47 -5.16
N LYS A 88 10.53 -6.65 -4.65
CA LYS A 88 10.72 -5.21 -4.50
C LYS A 88 11.87 -4.87 -3.54
N LYS A 89 12.03 -5.61 -2.47
CA LYS A 89 13.16 -5.45 -1.56
C LYS A 89 14.48 -5.90 -2.18
N ASP A 90 14.47 -6.96 -2.99
CA ASP A 90 15.66 -7.49 -3.68
C ASP A 90 16.11 -6.56 -4.84
N GLU A 91 15.22 -5.68 -5.36
CA GLU A 91 15.58 -4.60 -6.29
C GLU A 91 16.48 -3.54 -5.63
N LEU A 92 16.46 -3.43 -4.29
CA LEU A 92 17.28 -2.50 -3.53
C LEU A 92 18.63 -3.14 -3.18
N SER A 93 19.68 -2.78 -3.91
CA SER A 93 21.04 -3.17 -3.60
C SER A 93 21.52 -2.59 -2.26
N GLU A 94 22.62 -3.09 -1.72
CA GLU A 94 23.24 -2.53 -0.50
C GLU A 94 23.66 -1.07 -0.68
N ASP A 95 23.96 -0.66 -1.92
CA ASP A 95 24.36 0.71 -2.30
C ASP A 95 23.17 1.56 -2.80
N ALA A 96 21.93 1.09 -2.65
CA ALA A 96 20.74 1.82 -3.09
C ALA A 96 20.70 3.21 -2.46
N THR A 97 20.41 4.21 -3.28
CA THR A 97 20.24 5.60 -2.85
C THR A 97 18.86 5.82 -2.25
N ASP A 98 18.69 6.92 -1.51
CA ASP A 98 17.36 7.31 -1.00
C ASP A 98 16.34 7.48 -2.14
N LEU A 99 16.79 7.94 -3.32
CA LEU A 99 15.94 8.06 -4.51
C LEU A 99 15.52 6.70 -5.07
N ASP A 100 16.39 5.69 -5.02
CA ASP A 100 16.05 4.34 -5.46
C ASP A 100 15.01 3.72 -4.52
N VAL A 101 15.15 3.92 -3.21
CA VAL A 101 14.15 3.48 -2.22
C VAL A 101 12.80 4.12 -2.49
N LEU A 102 12.75 5.44 -2.73
CA LEU A 102 11.50 6.15 -3.01
C LEU A 102 10.85 5.70 -4.32
N LYS A 103 11.63 5.36 -5.35
CA LYS A 103 11.10 4.77 -6.61
C LYS A 103 10.43 3.42 -6.36
N VAL A 104 11.10 2.55 -5.61
CA VAL A 104 10.53 1.23 -5.28
C VAL A 104 9.27 1.39 -4.42
N ALA A 105 9.26 2.34 -3.50
CA ALA A 105 8.07 2.67 -2.71
C ALA A 105 6.91 3.13 -3.60
N MET A 106 7.14 4.05 -4.54
CA MET A 106 6.09 4.48 -5.50
C MET A 106 5.54 3.32 -6.34
N ASP A 107 6.39 2.36 -6.72
CA ASP A 107 5.94 1.14 -7.43
C ASP A 107 5.06 0.24 -6.56
N VAL A 108 5.30 0.18 -5.24
CA VAL A 108 4.46 -0.54 -4.28
C VAL A 108 3.09 0.12 -4.20
N GLU A 109 3.04 1.45 -4.01
CA GLU A 109 1.79 2.20 -3.96
C GLU A 109 0.95 2.06 -5.25
N GLU A 110 1.60 2.10 -6.41
CA GLU A 110 0.90 1.89 -7.70
C GLU A 110 0.25 0.50 -7.78
N LYS A 111 0.87 -0.52 -7.18
CA LYS A 111 0.29 -1.87 -7.13
C LYS A 111 -0.88 -1.96 -6.15
N GLY A 112 -0.77 -1.33 -4.99
CA GLY A 112 -1.86 -1.19 -4.02
C GLY A 112 -3.06 -0.51 -4.67
N TYR A 113 -2.85 0.65 -5.28
CA TYR A 113 -3.88 1.38 -6.02
C TYR A 113 -4.63 0.48 -7.02
N LYS A 114 -3.89 -0.21 -7.91
CA LYS A 114 -4.49 -1.09 -8.91
C LYS A 114 -5.29 -2.24 -8.27
N MET A 115 -4.73 -2.84 -7.25
CA MET A 115 -5.39 -3.93 -6.51
C MET A 115 -6.71 -3.47 -5.89
N TYR A 116 -6.76 -2.28 -5.27
CA TYR A 116 -7.96 -1.74 -4.66
C TYR A 116 -9.00 -1.29 -5.68
N VAL A 117 -8.59 -0.70 -6.81
CA VAL A 117 -9.51 -0.40 -7.92
C VAL A 117 -10.17 -1.69 -8.43
N GLU A 118 -9.39 -2.74 -8.69
CA GLU A 118 -9.91 -4.03 -9.15
C GLU A 118 -10.85 -4.67 -8.11
N ALA A 119 -10.51 -4.61 -6.83
CA ALA A 119 -11.36 -5.12 -5.75
C ALA A 119 -12.69 -4.36 -5.64
N GLY A 120 -12.65 -3.03 -5.77
CA GLY A 120 -13.86 -2.19 -5.80
C GLY A 120 -14.74 -2.45 -7.01
N GLU A 121 -14.15 -2.60 -8.20
CA GLU A 121 -14.90 -2.92 -9.43
C GLU A 121 -15.53 -4.31 -9.39
N ALA A 122 -14.84 -5.29 -8.80
CA ALA A 122 -15.33 -6.67 -8.68
C ALA A 122 -16.38 -6.85 -7.58
N SER A 123 -16.59 -5.87 -6.71
CA SER A 123 -17.50 -5.98 -5.58
C SER A 123 -18.93 -5.60 -5.96
N ASP A 124 -19.87 -6.53 -5.74
CA ASP A 124 -21.32 -6.28 -5.83
C ASP A 124 -21.87 -5.64 -4.51
N ASN A 125 -21.11 -5.70 -3.43
CA ASN A 125 -21.46 -5.08 -2.14
C ASN A 125 -21.04 -3.60 -2.17
N LEU A 126 -22.01 -2.69 -2.06
CA LEU A 126 -21.76 -1.25 -2.16
C LEU A 126 -20.81 -0.72 -1.08
N SER A 127 -20.94 -1.20 0.15
CA SER A 127 -20.08 -0.76 1.25
C SER A 127 -18.63 -1.20 1.04
N LEU A 128 -18.41 -2.42 0.56
CA LEU A 128 -17.08 -2.90 0.19
C LEU A 128 -16.49 -2.14 -0.99
N LYS A 129 -17.32 -1.86 -1.99
CA LYS A 129 -16.90 -1.06 -3.14
C LYS A 129 -16.44 0.32 -2.74
N GLU A 130 -17.22 1.01 -1.90
CA GLU A 130 -16.87 2.33 -1.36
C GLU A 130 -15.60 2.26 -0.51
N PHE A 131 -15.46 1.21 0.29
CA PHE A 131 -14.28 0.99 1.13
C PHE A 131 -13.00 0.79 0.31
N PHE A 132 -13.01 -0.10 -0.69
CA PHE A 132 -11.85 -0.30 -1.56
C PHE A 132 -11.53 0.92 -2.43
N ASN A 133 -12.53 1.67 -2.87
CA ASN A 133 -12.30 2.92 -3.59
C ASN A 133 -11.60 3.96 -2.70
N ARG A 134 -11.96 4.04 -1.41
CA ARG A 134 -11.29 4.90 -0.45
C ARG A 134 -9.83 4.48 -0.25
N LEU A 135 -9.55 3.19 -0.06
CA LEU A 135 -8.17 2.70 0.02
C LEU A 135 -7.38 3.06 -1.25
N ALA A 136 -7.97 2.91 -2.44
CA ALA A 136 -7.32 3.31 -3.67
C ALA A 136 -6.98 4.82 -3.72
N GLU A 137 -7.85 5.69 -3.20
CA GLU A 137 -7.57 7.13 -3.08
C GLU A 137 -6.41 7.39 -2.10
N GLU A 138 -6.37 6.68 -0.97
CA GLU A 138 -5.31 6.80 0.03
C GLU A 138 -3.94 6.36 -0.56
N GLU A 139 -3.88 5.29 -1.37
CA GLU A 139 -2.67 4.89 -2.11
C GLU A 139 -2.18 5.98 -3.10
N GLN A 140 -3.10 6.71 -3.73
CA GLN A 140 -2.73 7.85 -4.57
C GLN A 140 -2.11 8.99 -3.75
N ASP A 141 -2.63 9.25 -2.57
CA ASP A 141 -2.09 10.27 -1.65
C ASP A 141 -0.70 9.86 -1.15
N HIS A 142 -0.48 8.59 -0.83
CA HIS A 142 0.83 8.02 -0.50
C HIS A 142 1.83 8.23 -1.64
N MET A 143 1.42 7.88 -2.86
CA MET A 143 2.25 8.06 -4.05
C MET A 143 2.57 9.54 -4.31
N ALA A 144 1.61 10.45 -4.08
CA ALA A 144 1.83 11.89 -4.21
C ALA A 144 2.86 12.40 -3.18
N ALA A 145 2.77 11.94 -1.93
CA ALA A 145 3.73 12.27 -0.87
C ALA A 145 5.13 11.76 -1.20
N LEU A 146 5.26 10.53 -1.69
CA LEU A 146 6.54 9.95 -2.14
C LEU A 146 7.14 10.72 -3.31
N LYS A 147 6.34 11.09 -4.32
CA LYS A 147 6.77 11.91 -5.47
C LYS A 147 7.26 13.28 -5.02
N ASN A 148 6.57 13.92 -4.07
CA ASN A 148 6.97 15.22 -3.56
C ASN A 148 8.32 15.17 -2.85
N VAL A 149 8.55 14.18 -1.98
CA VAL A 149 9.85 14.00 -1.31
C VAL A 149 10.94 13.59 -2.31
N TYR A 150 10.61 12.74 -3.29
CA TYR A 150 11.54 12.38 -4.37
C TYR A 150 12.00 13.63 -5.14
N HIS A 151 11.06 14.49 -5.55
CA HIS A 151 11.35 15.73 -6.26
C HIS A 151 12.24 16.65 -5.41
N TYR A 152 11.88 16.88 -4.14
CA TYR A 152 12.69 17.68 -3.24
C TYR A 152 14.13 17.16 -3.08
N LEU A 153 14.34 15.84 -3.03
CA LEU A 153 15.67 15.25 -2.88
C LEU A 153 16.47 15.21 -4.19
N SER A 154 15.78 15.10 -5.33
CA SER A 154 16.43 15.04 -6.66
C SER A 154 16.77 16.40 -7.22
N ASP A 155 15.91 17.40 -7.04
CA ASP A 155 16.09 18.77 -7.53
C ASP A 155 15.45 19.78 -6.56
N PRO A 156 16.16 20.15 -5.47
CA PRO A 156 15.64 21.09 -4.48
C PRO A 156 15.35 22.48 -5.02
N GLU A 157 16.10 22.93 -6.03
CA GLU A 157 15.95 24.27 -6.61
C GLU A 157 14.66 24.35 -7.43
N ASP A 158 14.41 23.38 -8.29
CA ASP A 158 13.18 23.30 -9.06
C ASP A 158 11.95 23.08 -8.15
N TRP A 159 12.08 22.24 -7.13
CA TRP A 159 11.02 22.03 -6.14
C TRP A 159 10.61 23.34 -5.44
N LEU A 160 11.60 24.15 -5.01
CA LEU A 160 11.32 25.49 -4.39
C LEU A 160 10.66 26.43 -5.37
N ALA A 161 11.15 26.51 -6.62
CA ALA A 161 10.58 27.38 -7.66
C ALA A 161 9.11 27.03 -7.94
N GLN A 162 8.76 25.75 -7.98
CA GLN A 162 7.37 25.31 -8.17
C GLN A 162 6.51 25.64 -6.94
N ALA A 163 7.01 25.46 -5.72
CA ALA A 163 6.28 25.81 -4.51
C ALA A 163 5.96 27.33 -4.44
N GLU A 164 6.92 28.19 -4.80
CA GLU A 164 6.72 29.65 -4.83
C GLU A 164 5.70 30.08 -5.89
N SER A 165 5.61 29.38 -7.02
CA SER A 165 4.66 29.68 -8.09
C SER A 165 3.18 29.39 -7.74
N GLN A 166 2.94 28.63 -6.67
CA GLN A 166 1.59 28.26 -6.20
C GLN A 166 1.07 29.17 -5.07
N LEU A 167 1.87 30.14 -4.61
CA LEU A 167 1.49 31.15 -3.62
C LEU A 167 0.96 32.40 -4.27
#